data_cd8631e938a0f1c9956a73a1227df34c
#
_entry.id   cd8631e938a0f1c9956a73a1227df34c
#
_cell.length_a   1.000
_cell.length_b   1.000
_cell.length_c   1.000
_cell.angle_alpha   90.00
_cell.angle_beta   90.00
_cell.angle_gamma   90.00
#
_symmetry.space_group_name_H-M   'P 1'
#
loop_
_entity.id
_entity.type
_entity.pdbx_description
1 polymer ?
#
loop_
_entity_poly.entity_id
_entity_poly.type
_entity_poly.pdbx_seq_one_letter_code
_entity_poly.pdbx_strand_id
1 'polypeptide(L)'
;MSLPSTPPRLDAALRSVARRYLLPANATAFVHERQASSSTALAMAIERGREIVARGEVPDPALEHVFLQALAALIHEAMRPESGDPAFQAMVLRHRHAHVREYASLSAHAARDRRRVHAGVNAIAHPAKRQRMPAGPEREALAQLHAAASCGRWSELWVALQRLAVRGEANDSSLARNAARLLEAPALDHLRRLDALASDELVRRYQSLWDGHGPRSGSATAAARGLVSHRRGKTVEASATRALEALASRLNEEEGAQSSYRVVTSMRVPPSIPASLERAKAEWDAVLLRQAGTVDASPAWDVCLLVEAKASVDAATTDLPRLLRGLRLLAHAEENAVYPFETRQGEVRLRGASLRTLSTDETSLARTVLYCCDAPAEAAPRLLSAASRMQLLSAQPCLAFASALVHVEDLQAAAMPADFG
;
A
#
# COMPACT_ATOMS: atom_id res chain seq x y z
N MET A 1 -25.80 -26.39 22.68
CA MET A 1 -26.67 -25.20 22.65
C MET A 1 -26.75 -24.74 21.18
N SER A 2 -27.98 -24.58 20.65
CA SER A 2 -28.17 -24.14 19.27
C SER A 2 -27.68 -22.69 19.16
N LEU A 3 -26.86 -22.42 18.15
CA LEU A 3 -26.45 -21.06 17.77
C LEU A 3 -27.70 -20.18 17.62
N PRO A 4 -27.70 -18.93 18.08
CA PRO A 4 -28.79 -18.01 17.79
C PRO A 4 -28.90 -17.88 16.27
N SER A 5 -29.97 -18.44 15.72
CA SER A 5 -30.21 -18.43 14.28
C SER A 5 -30.45 -16.98 13.84
N THR A 6 -29.82 -16.57 12.73
CA THR A 6 -30.17 -15.33 12.03
C THR A 6 -31.68 -15.25 11.92
N PRO A 7 -32.30 -14.10 12.25
CA PRO A 7 -33.77 -13.95 12.16
C PRO A 7 -34.26 -14.40 10.77
N PRO A 8 -35.32 -15.22 10.68
CA PRO A 8 -35.73 -15.87 9.42
C PRO A 8 -35.96 -14.88 8.26
N ARG A 9 -36.48 -13.69 8.58
CA ARG A 9 -36.76 -12.64 7.59
C ARG A 9 -35.47 -11.97 7.10
N LEU A 10 -34.53 -11.72 8.01
CA LEU A 10 -33.20 -11.24 7.64
C LEU A 10 -32.46 -12.26 6.77
N ASP A 11 -32.52 -13.54 7.12
CA ASP A 11 -31.89 -14.61 6.33
C ASP A 11 -32.52 -14.70 4.92
N ALA A 12 -33.85 -14.54 4.81
CA ALA A 12 -34.54 -14.49 3.52
C ALA A 12 -34.09 -13.26 2.68
N ALA A 13 -34.01 -12.10 3.32
CA ALA A 13 -33.53 -10.88 2.65
C ALA A 13 -32.07 -11.03 2.17
N LEU A 14 -31.18 -11.62 3.00
CA LEU A 14 -29.78 -11.82 2.65
C LEU A 14 -29.60 -12.85 1.52
N ARG A 15 -30.48 -13.84 1.40
CA ARG A 15 -30.49 -14.80 0.27
C ARG A 15 -30.91 -14.17 -1.06
N SER A 16 -31.75 -13.15 -1.03
CA SER A 16 -32.17 -12.42 -2.23
C SER A 16 -31.12 -11.44 -2.74
N VAL A 17 -30.10 -11.10 -1.93
CA VAL A 17 -29.00 -10.22 -2.35
C VAL A 17 -28.08 -10.95 -3.32
N ALA A 18 -27.95 -10.40 -4.53
CA ALA A 18 -27.01 -10.94 -5.53
C ALA A 18 -25.57 -10.80 -5.02
N ARG A 19 -24.92 -11.93 -4.75
CA ARG A 19 -23.51 -11.98 -4.36
C ARG A 19 -22.63 -11.95 -5.61
N ARG A 20 -21.75 -10.95 -5.71
CA ARG A 20 -20.82 -10.84 -6.84
C ARG A 20 -19.66 -11.81 -6.75
N TYR A 21 -19.27 -12.16 -5.51
CA TYR A 21 -18.14 -13.05 -5.21
C TYR A 21 -18.51 -13.98 -4.07
N LEU A 22 -18.11 -15.23 -4.22
CA LEU A 22 -18.13 -16.22 -3.14
C LEU A 22 -16.71 -16.35 -2.61
N LEU A 23 -16.59 -16.40 -1.28
CA LEU A 23 -15.31 -16.71 -0.65
C LEU A 23 -15.07 -18.22 -0.78
N PRO A 24 -13.87 -18.61 -1.13
CA PRO A 24 -13.55 -20.03 -1.22
C PRO A 24 -13.44 -20.68 0.15
N ALA A 25 -14.00 -21.86 0.26
CA ALA A 25 -14.09 -22.63 1.50
C ALA A 25 -12.72 -23.04 2.08
N ASN A 26 -11.71 -23.27 1.24
CA ASN A 26 -10.39 -23.75 1.63
C ASN A 26 -9.26 -23.15 0.84
N ALA A 27 -8.15 -22.74 1.52
CA ALA A 27 -6.93 -22.28 0.85
C ALA A 27 -6.33 -23.35 -0.08
N THR A 28 -6.47 -24.63 0.25
CA THR A 28 -5.99 -25.76 -0.56
C THR A 28 -6.80 -26.02 -1.81
N ALA A 29 -8.10 -25.72 -1.82
CA ALA A 29 -8.93 -25.82 -3.03
C ALA A 29 -8.48 -24.83 -4.11
N PHE A 30 -7.94 -23.66 -3.73
CA PHE A 30 -7.46 -22.64 -4.68
C PHE A 30 -6.27 -23.05 -5.52
N VAL A 31 -5.38 -23.89 -5.00
CA VAL A 31 -4.19 -24.33 -5.74
C VAL A 31 -4.57 -25.24 -6.89
N HIS A 32 -5.69 -25.95 -6.77
CA HIS A 32 -6.20 -26.87 -7.80
C HIS A 32 -7.21 -26.20 -8.74
N GLU A 33 -7.86 -25.13 -8.32
CA GLU A 33 -8.73 -24.34 -9.19
C GLU A 33 -7.90 -23.33 -9.99
N ARG A 34 -7.74 -23.59 -11.29
CA ARG A 34 -7.05 -22.71 -12.26
C ARG A 34 -7.56 -21.25 -12.31
N GLN A 35 -8.50 -20.86 -11.47
CA GLN A 35 -9.16 -19.56 -11.46
C GLN A 35 -8.68 -18.61 -10.33
N ALA A 36 -7.97 -19.09 -9.34
CA ALA A 36 -7.48 -18.21 -8.28
C ALA A 36 -6.20 -17.46 -8.69
N SER A 37 -6.15 -16.15 -8.43
CA SER A 37 -4.91 -15.40 -8.64
C SER A 37 -3.84 -15.85 -7.63
N SER A 38 -2.56 -15.80 -8.03
CA SER A 38 -1.40 -16.06 -7.16
C SER A 38 -1.46 -15.27 -5.85
N SER A 39 -1.92 -14.00 -5.94
CA SER A 39 -2.13 -13.12 -4.78
C SER A 39 -3.17 -13.66 -3.81
N THR A 40 -4.25 -14.26 -4.31
CA THR A 40 -5.31 -14.85 -3.48
C THR A 40 -4.83 -16.10 -2.78
N ALA A 41 -4.20 -17.03 -3.52
CA ALA A 41 -3.63 -18.24 -2.95
C ALA A 41 -2.60 -17.92 -1.86
N LEU A 42 -1.72 -16.94 -2.11
CA LEU A 42 -0.72 -16.49 -1.16
C LEU A 42 -1.34 -15.88 0.10
N ALA A 43 -2.37 -15.03 -0.03
CA ALA A 43 -3.06 -14.43 1.10
C ALA A 43 -3.70 -15.50 2.00
N MET A 44 -4.36 -16.48 1.42
CA MET A 44 -5.00 -17.57 2.17
C MET A 44 -3.96 -18.47 2.86
N ALA A 45 -2.85 -18.78 2.19
CA ALA A 45 -1.76 -19.54 2.80
C ALA A 45 -1.15 -18.79 4.01
N ILE A 46 -0.97 -17.49 3.91
CA ILE A 46 -0.47 -16.64 5.01
C ILE A 46 -1.44 -16.65 6.19
N GLU A 47 -2.74 -16.44 5.96
CA GLU A 47 -3.72 -16.44 7.06
C GLU A 47 -3.84 -17.80 7.73
N ARG A 48 -3.83 -18.89 6.94
CA ARG A 48 -3.84 -20.25 7.49
C ARG A 48 -2.60 -20.56 8.32
N GLY A 49 -1.41 -20.16 7.83
CA GLY A 49 -0.16 -20.28 8.57
C GLY A 49 -0.19 -19.51 9.90
N ARG A 50 -0.74 -18.30 9.90
CA ARG A 50 -0.93 -17.50 11.12
C ARG A 50 -1.85 -18.18 12.14
N GLU A 51 -2.95 -18.77 11.69
CA GLU A 51 -3.87 -19.52 12.56
C GLU A 51 -3.18 -20.72 13.24
N ILE A 52 -2.41 -21.48 12.47
CA ILE A 52 -1.66 -22.64 12.96
C ILE A 52 -0.63 -22.19 14.00
N VAL A 53 0.17 -21.18 13.69
CA VAL A 53 1.19 -20.64 14.61
C VAL A 53 0.55 -20.03 15.87
N ALA A 54 -0.60 -19.37 15.75
CA ALA A 54 -1.32 -18.81 16.89
C ALA A 54 -1.82 -19.88 17.87
N ARG A 55 -2.02 -21.12 17.39
CA ARG A 55 -2.33 -22.30 18.24
C ARG A 55 -1.10 -22.99 18.80
N GLY A 56 0.11 -22.48 18.52
CA GLY A 56 1.37 -23.12 18.90
C GLY A 56 1.75 -24.33 18.05
N GLU A 57 1.08 -24.53 16.92
CA GLU A 57 1.32 -25.63 15.99
C GLU A 57 2.31 -25.20 14.90
N VAL A 58 2.95 -26.17 14.25
CA VAL A 58 3.83 -25.93 13.09
C VAL A 58 3.02 -26.14 11.81
N PRO A 59 3.09 -25.21 10.83
CA PRO A 59 2.46 -25.41 9.54
C PRO A 59 2.93 -26.70 8.85
N ASP A 60 1.99 -27.38 8.20
CA ASP A 60 2.30 -28.61 7.50
C ASP A 60 3.07 -28.33 6.20
N PRO A 61 3.91 -29.26 5.69
CA PRO A 61 4.66 -29.10 4.45
C PRO A 61 3.79 -28.81 3.21
N ALA A 62 2.55 -29.26 3.18
CA ALA A 62 1.63 -28.97 2.08
C ALA A 62 1.27 -27.47 2.02
N LEU A 63 1.02 -26.86 3.18
CA LEU A 63 0.76 -25.40 3.25
C LEU A 63 2.00 -24.60 2.88
N GLU A 64 3.19 -25.03 3.29
CA GLU A 64 4.45 -24.40 2.89
C GLU A 64 4.65 -24.48 1.37
N HIS A 65 4.38 -25.61 0.76
CA HIS A 65 4.46 -25.80 -0.68
C HIS A 65 3.49 -24.87 -1.44
N VAL A 66 2.25 -24.76 -0.97
CA VAL A 66 1.26 -23.80 -1.50
C VAL A 66 1.77 -22.37 -1.44
N PHE A 67 2.32 -21.96 -0.30
CA PHE A 67 2.89 -20.64 -0.12
C PHE A 67 4.03 -20.37 -1.11
N LEU A 68 4.98 -21.28 -1.24
CA LEU A 68 6.13 -21.15 -2.15
C LEU A 68 5.71 -21.09 -3.62
N GLN A 69 4.78 -21.95 -4.03
CA GLN A 69 4.25 -21.93 -5.40
C GLN A 69 3.52 -20.63 -5.72
N ALA A 70 2.65 -20.17 -4.82
CA ALA A 70 1.92 -18.92 -5.01
C ALA A 70 2.86 -17.71 -5.02
N LEU A 71 3.92 -17.70 -4.19
CA LEU A 71 4.93 -16.65 -4.17
C LEU A 71 5.75 -16.64 -5.46
N ALA A 72 6.18 -17.80 -5.95
CA ALA A 72 6.90 -17.91 -7.22
C ALA A 72 6.04 -17.42 -8.39
N ALA A 73 4.77 -17.82 -8.45
CA ALA A 73 3.84 -17.34 -9.46
C ALA A 73 3.65 -15.81 -9.39
N LEU A 74 3.52 -15.23 -8.19
CA LEU A 74 3.44 -13.79 -8.00
C LEU A 74 4.68 -13.06 -8.52
N ILE A 75 5.88 -13.60 -8.27
CA ILE A 75 7.14 -13.05 -8.78
C ILE A 75 7.16 -13.10 -10.32
N HIS A 76 6.80 -14.24 -10.90
CA HIS A 76 6.73 -14.38 -12.37
C HIS A 76 5.73 -13.40 -13.00
N GLU A 77 4.54 -13.23 -12.39
CA GLU A 77 3.56 -12.25 -12.85
C GLU A 77 4.11 -10.82 -12.76
N ALA A 78 4.77 -10.47 -11.65
CA ALA A 78 5.33 -9.13 -11.45
C ALA A 78 6.50 -8.82 -12.41
N MET A 79 7.21 -9.84 -12.89
CA MET A 79 8.34 -9.70 -13.83
C MET A 79 7.91 -9.66 -15.29
N ARG A 80 6.64 -9.86 -15.65
CA ARG A 80 6.21 -9.79 -17.06
C ARG A 80 6.52 -8.43 -17.67
N PRO A 81 7.12 -8.36 -18.87
CA PRO A 81 7.59 -7.08 -19.45
C PRO A 81 6.49 -6.03 -19.60
N GLU A 82 5.33 -6.39 -20.12
CA GLU A 82 4.27 -5.44 -20.49
C GLU A 82 3.17 -5.30 -19.42
N SER A 83 2.92 -6.35 -18.64
CA SER A 83 1.80 -6.43 -17.69
C SER A 83 2.22 -6.62 -16.25
N GLY A 84 3.52 -6.66 -15.97
CA GLY A 84 4.08 -6.86 -14.64
C GLY A 84 3.99 -5.62 -13.75
N ASP A 85 4.65 -5.68 -12.60
CA ASP A 85 4.71 -4.58 -11.66
C ASP A 85 5.97 -3.73 -11.92
N PRO A 86 5.83 -2.50 -12.47
CA PRO A 86 6.99 -1.67 -12.81
C PRO A 86 7.86 -1.34 -11.59
N ALA A 87 7.26 -1.15 -10.41
CA ALA A 87 8.03 -0.86 -9.20
C ALA A 87 8.88 -2.06 -8.77
N PHE A 88 8.32 -3.27 -8.85
CA PHE A 88 9.09 -4.48 -8.56
C PHE A 88 10.21 -4.70 -9.57
N GLN A 89 9.95 -4.53 -10.87
CA GLN A 89 10.96 -4.62 -11.92
C GLN A 89 12.10 -3.60 -11.70
N ALA A 90 11.76 -2.37 -11.31
CA ALA A 90 12.76 -1.36 -10.94
C ALA A 90 13.59 -1.79 -9.71
N MET A 91 12.96 -2.39 -8.69
CA MET A 91 13.67 -2.91 -7.53
C MET A 91 14.63 -4.06 -7.90
N VAL A 92 14.22 -4.95 -8.79
CA VAL A 92 15.08 -6.03 -9.30
C VAL A 92 16.26 -5.46 -10.09
N LEU A 93 16.06 -4.47 -10.96
CA LEU A 93 17.15 -3.77 -11.66
C LEU A 93 18.13 -3.14 -10.67
N ARG A 94 17.63 -2.45 -9.66
CA ARG A 94 18.45 -1.88 -8.59
C ARG A 94 19.21 -2.95 -7.79
N HIS A 95 18.58 -4.09 -7.52
CA HIS A 95 19.23 -5.21 -6.81
C HIS A 95 20.36 -5.79 -7.65
N ARG A 96 20.14 -5.99 -8.94
CA ARG A 96 21.04 -6.67 -9.87
C ARG A 96 22.22 -5.81 -10.30
N HIS A 97 22.03 -4.51 -10.54
CA HIS A 97 23.01 -3.64 -11.19
C HIS A 97 23.57 -2.56 -10.26
N ALA A 98 24.90 -2.52 -10.13
CA ALA A 98 25.62 -1.57 -9.26
C ALA A 98 25.37 -0.10 -9.69
N HIS A 99 25.39 0.20 -11.00
CA HIS A 99 25.14 1.56 -11.54
C HIS A 99 23.72 2.06 -11.20
N VAL A 100 22.72 1.20 -11.32
CA VAL A 100 21.32 1.54 -10.93
C VAL A 100 21.20 1.78 -9.43
N ARG A 101 21.91 0.98 -8.63
CA ARG A 101 21.94 1.12 -7.17
C ARG A 101 22.59 2.44 -6.74
N GLU A 102 23.73 2.78 -7.39
CA GLU A 102 24.43 4.05 -7.18
C GLU A 102 23.54 5.23 -7.59
N TYR A 103 22.95 5.19 -8.79
CA TYR A 103 22.01 6.22 -9.27
C TYR A 103 20.86 6.44 -8.29
N ALA A 104 20.21 5.37 -7.82
CA ALA A 104 19.12 5.46 -6.87
C ALA A 104 19.52 6.11 -5.54
N SER A 105 20.73 5.79 -5.05
CA SER A 105 21.29 6.38 -3.83
C SER A 105 21.56 7.89 -4.01
N LEU A 106 22.24 8.27 -5.08
CA LEU A 106 22.56 9.67 -5.40
C LEU A 106 21.28 10.49 -5.64
N SER A 107 20.33 9.93 -6.38
CA SER A 107 19.04 10.57 -6.68
C SER A 107 18.24 10.92 -5.42
N ALA A 108 18.27 10.05 -4.40
CA ALA A 108 17.59 10.27 -3.12
C ALA A 108 18.11 11.53 -2.38
N HIS A 109 19.35 11.94 -2.64
CA HIS A 109 19.99 13.09 -2.00
C HIS A 109 20.15 14.30 -2.92
N ALA A 110 19.84 14.17 -4.21
CA ALA A 110 20.08 15.18 -5.23
C ALA A 110 19.46 16.55 -4.90
N ALA A 111 18.26 16.60 -4.35
CA ALA A 111 17.62 17.86 -3.96
C ALA A 111 18.39 18.62 -2.86
N ARG A 112 18.96 17.90 -1.90
CA ARG A 112 19.80 18.48 -0.84
C ARG A 112 21.12 18.96 -1.41
N ASP A 113 21.74 18.15 -2.26
CA ASP A 113 23.04 18.45 -2.85
C ASP A 113 22.94 19.65 -3.82
N ARG A 114 21.87 19.74 -4.62
CA ARG A 114 21.55 20.93 -5.42
C ARG A 114 21.48 22.20 -4.57
N ARG A 115 20.73 22.17 -3.44
CA ARG A 115 20.64 23.32 -2.55
C ARG A 115 22.00 23.75 -1.99
N ARG A 116 22.85 22.79 -1.61
CA ARG A 116 24.21 23.06 -1.11
C ARG A 116 25.10 23.71 -2.18
N VAL A 117 25.11 23.14 -3.39
CA VAL A 117 25.88 23.69 -4.50
C VAL A 117 25.38 25.08 -4.89
N HIS A 118 24.06 25.28 -4.99
CA HIS A 118 23.50 26.61 -5.26
C HIS A 118 23.86 27.65 -4.18
N ALA A 119 23.84 27.29 -2.91
CA ALA A 119 24.24 28.17 -1.83
C ALA A 119 25.72 28.55 -1.96
N GLY A 120 26.60 27.59 -2.26
CA GLY A 120 28.03 27.85 -2.50
C GLY A 120 28.27 28.75 -3.73
N VAL A 121 27.57 28.47 -4.83
CA VAL A 121 27.64 29.32 -6.05
C VAL A 121 27.12 30.74 -5.77
N ASN A 122 26.04 30.92 -5.04
CA ASN A 122 25.52 32.21 -4.65
C ASN A 122 26.49 32.99 -3.74
N ALA A 123 27.24 32.33 -2.89
CA ALA A 123 28.28 32.97 -2.08
C ALA A 123 29.37 33.60 -2.95
N ILE A 124 29.67 33.00 -4.12
CA ILE A 124 30.68 33.43 -5.07
C ILE A 124 30.09 34.42 -6.11
N ALA A 125 29.01 34.02 -6.76
CA ALA A 125 28.53 34.57 -8.04
C ALA A 125 27.09 35.11 -7.98
N HIS A 126 26.61 35.57 -6.80
CA HIS A 126 25.26 36.12 -6.67
C HIS A 126 25.01 37.30 -7.63
N PRO A 127 23.88 37.35 -8.32
CA PRO A 127 23.58 38.41 -9.31
C PRO A 127 23.81 39.84 -8.79
N ALA A 128 23.40 40.16 -7.55
CA ALA A 128 23.60 41.49 -6.97
C ALA A 128 25.08 41.82 -6.70
N LYS A 129 25.93 40.84 -6.42
CA LYS A 129 27.39 41.07 -6.30
C LYS A 129 28.00 41.35 -7.66
N ARG A 130 27.61 40.61 -8.71
CA ARG A 130 28.09 40.80 -10.08
C ARG A 130 27.70 42.13 -10.66
N GLN A 131 26.52 42.67 -10.35
CA GLN A 131 26.08 43.98 -10.81
C GLN A 131 26.97 45.13 -10.31
N ARG A 132 27.60 44.96 -9.13
CA ARG A 132 28.53 45.96 -8.54
C ARG A 132 29.95 45.85 -9.08
N MET A 133 30.26 44.81 -9.86
CA MET A 133 31.59 44.62 -10.46
C MET A 133 31.69 45.37 -11.80
N PRO A 134 32.87 45.88 -12.14
CA PRO A 134 33.10 46.45 -13.47
C PRO A 134 32.86 45.40 -14.56
N ALA A 135 32.47 45.87 -15.75
CA ALA A 135 32.37 44.99 -16.92
C ALA A 135 33.75 44.41 -17.27
N GLY A 136 33.81 43.12 -17.51
CA GLY A 136 35.08 42.44 -17.82
C GLY A 136 34.98 40.90 -17.68
N PRO A 137 36.09 40.24 -18.04
CA PRO A 137 36.11 38.76 -18.13
C PRO A 137 35.81 38.04 -16.80
N GLU A 138 36.10 38.67 -15.67
CA GLU A 138 35.79 38.08 -14.35
C GLU A 138 34.28 38.06 -14.08
N ARG A 139 33.59 39.20 -14.37
CA ARG A 139 32.13 39.30 -14.26
C ARG A 139 31.42 38.30 -15.16
N GLU A 140 31.95 38.08 -16.38
CA GLU A 140 31.42 37.12 -17.35
C GLU A 140 31.61 35.68 -16.85
N ALA A 141 32.81 35.36 -16.33
CA ALA A 141 33.08 34.03 -15.75
C ALA A 141 32.15 33.71 -14.60
N LEU A 142 31.90 34.66 -13.70
CA LEU A 142 30.93 34.50 -12.60
C LEU A 142 29.49 34.36 -13.10
N ALA A 143 29.14 35.02 -14.21
CA ALA A 143 27.84 34.90 -14.86
C ALA A 143 27.63 33.47 -15.41
N GLN A 144 28.64 32.94 -16.11
CA GLN A 144 28.64 31.58 -16.65
C GLN A 144 28.53 30.54 -15.54
N LEU A 145 29.28 30.72 -14.45
CA LEU A 145 29.25 29.85 -13.29
C LEU A 145 27.84 29.79 -12.66
N HIS A 146 27.21 30.95 -12.46
CA HIS A 146 25.84 30.99 -11.93
C HIS A 146 24.81 30.38 -12.91
N ALA A 147 24.97 30.63 -14.23
CA ALA A 147 24.11 30.07 -15.25
C ALA A 147 24.24 28.53 -15.31
N ALA A 148 25.46 28.00 -15.25
CA ALA A 148 25.71 26.55 -15.24
C ALA A 148 25.03 25.88 -14.03
N ALA A 149 25.14 26.47 -12.84
CA ALA A 149 24.47 25.98 -11.65
C ALA A 149 22.95 26.04 -11.79
N SER A 150 22.40 27.15 -12.24
CA SER A 150 20.95 27.36 -12.41
C SER A 150 20.33 26.40 -13.43
N CYS A 151 21.07 26.03 -14.47
CA CYS A 151 20.65 25.09 -15.50
C CYS A 151 20.97 23.63 -15.14
N GLY A 152 21.60 23.34 -13.98
CA GLY A 152 21.97 21.99 -13.58
C GLY A 152 23.11 21.38 -14.41
N ARG A 153 23.93 22.20 -15.09
CA ARG A 153 25.07 21.75 -15.92
C ARG A 153 26.31 21.52 -15.02
N TRP A 154 26.28 20.47 -14.22
CA TRP A 154 27.24 20.27 -13.12
C TRP A 154 28.68 20.05 -13.61
N SER A 155 28.89 19.42 -14.75
CA SER A 155 30.22 19.22 -15.35
C SER A 155 30.81 20.54 -15.85
N GLU A 156 30.00 21.40 -16.48
CA GLU A 156 30.45 22.75 -16.89
C GLU A 156 30.76 23.62 -15.68
N LEU A 157 29.92 23.55 -14.63
CA LEU A 157 30.15 24.24 -13.37
C LEU A 157 31.49 23.83 -12.76
N TRP A 158 31.81 22.55 -12.75
CA TRP A 158 33.05 22.03 -12.21
C TRP A 158 34.28 22.58 -12.98
N VAL A 159 34.23 22.56 -14.32
CA VAL A 159 35.30 23.13 -15.17
C VAL A 159 35.45 24.63 -14.93
N ALA A 160 34.34 25.37 -14.81
CA ALA A 160 34.40 26.80 -14.53
C ALA A 160 34.99 27.11 -13.15
N LEU A 161 34.67 26.32 -12.11
CA LEU A 161 35.24 26.42 -10.77
C LEU A 161 36.74 26.15 -10.78
N GLN A 162 37.19 25.07 -11.50
CA GLN A 162 38.64 24.80 -11.64
C GLN A 162 39.41 25.95 -12.25
N ARG A 163 38.88 26.54 -13.32
CA ARG A 163 39.52 27.72 -13.96
C ARG A 163 39.64 28.89 -13.00
N LEU A 164 38.62 29.10 -12.15
CA LEU A 164 38.61 30.16 -11.14
C LEU A 164 39.62 29.89 -10.02
N ALA A 165 39.71 28.66 -9.54
CA ALA A 165 40.64 28.24 -8.49
C ALA A 165 42.09 28.46 -8.95
N VAL A 166 42.48 27.95 -10.13
CA VAL A 166 43.84 28.08 -10.69
C VAL A 166 44.23 29.55 -10.94
N ARG A 167 43.32 30.38 -11.50
CA ARG A 167 43.61 31.79 -11.74
C ARG A 167 43.83 32.61 -10.46
N GLY A 168 43.17 32.23 -9.38
CA GLY A 168 43.21 32.95 -8.11
C GLY A 168 44.34 32.52 -7.18
N GLU A 169 44.95 31.35 -7.38
CA GLU A 169 46.12 30.90 -6.62
C GLU A 169 47.29 31.87 -6.72
N ALA A 170 47.46 32.48 -7.87
CA ALA A 170 48.50 33.49 -8.10
C ALA A 170 48.29 34.79 -7.29
N ASN A 171 47.08 35.12 -6.80
CA ASN A 171 46.71 36.38 -6.17
C ASN A 171 46.12 36.25 -4.77
N ASP A 172 46.15 35.04 -4.11
CA ASP A 172 45.54 34.72 -2.81
C ASP A 172 44.09 35.23 -2.68
N SER A 173 43.31 35.11 -3.74
CA SER A 173 41.95 35.62 -3.86
C SER A 173 40.96 34.82 -3.00
N SER A 174 40.10 35.53 -2.26
CA SER A 174 38.99 34.92 -1.54
C SER A 174 38.04 34.14 -2.46
N LEU A 175 37.94 34.54 -3.72
CA LEU A 175 37.18 33.89 -4.78
C LEU A 175 37.75 32.50 -5.09
N ALA A 176 39.08 32.41 -5.26
CA ALA A 176 39.75 31.12 -5.52
C ALA A 176 39.56 30.13 -4.36
N ARG A 177 39.73 30.59 -3.12
CA ARG A 177 39.50 29.76 -1.93
C ARG A 177 38.07 29.24 -1.85
N ASN A 178 37.08 30.05 -2.14
CA ASN A 178 35.68 29.65 -2.15
C ASN A 178 35.36 28.69 -3.32
N ALA A 179 35.97 28.90 -4.50
CA ALA A 179 35.86 27.96 -5.60
C ALA A 179 36.48 26.59 -5.28
N ALA A 180 37.65 26.57 -4.66
CA ALA A 180 38.32 25.34 -4.21
C ALA A 180 37.46 24.57 -3.20
N ARG A 181 36.90 25.27 -2.19
CA ARG A 181 35.97 24.64 -1.23
C ARG A 181 34.75 24.00 -1.91
N LEU A 182 34.24 24.63 -2.96
CA LEU A 182 33.07 24.11 -3.65
C LEU A 182 33.45 22.91 -4.54
N LEU A 183 34.65 22.88 -5.10
CA LEU A 183 35.23 21.74 -5.82
C LEU A 183 35.43 20.52 -4.90
N GLU A 184 35.88 20.76 -3.67
CA GLU A 184 36.08 19.70 -2.67
C GLU A 184 34.76 19.21 -2.03
N ALA A 185 33.65 19.91 -2.29
CA ALA A 185 32.36 19.56 -1.70
C ALA A 185 31.78 18.30 -2.35
N PRO A 186 31.52 17.22 -1.58
CA PRO A 186 30.96 15.97 -2.13
C PRO A 186 29.64 16.16 -2.91
N ALA A 187 28.89 17.21 -2.59
CA ALA A 187 27.62 17.51 -3.23
C ALA A 187 27.75 17.78 -4.76
N LEU A 188 28.83 18.42 -5.19
CA LEU A 188 29.09 18.67 -6.60
C LEU A 188 29.47 17.40 -7.35
N ASP A 189 30.32 16.56 -6.74
CA ASP A 189 30.71 15.28 -7.33
C ASP A 189 29.53 14.32 -7.42
N HIS A 190 28.67 14.28 -6.39
CA HIS A 190 27.43 13.49 -6.43
C HIS A 190 26.53 13.90 -7.60
N LEU A 191 26.33 15.21 -7.83
CA LEU A 191 25.51 15.70 -8.93
C LEU A 191 26.12 15.41 -10.31
N ARG A 192 27.43 15.54 -10.47
CA ARG A 192 28.14 15.18 -11.70
C ARG A 192 28.04 13.68 -12.00
N ARG A 193 28.22 12.86 -10.97
CA ARG A 193 28.11 11.40 -11.08
C ARG A 193 26.67 10.98 -11.42
N LEU A 194 25.68 11.65 -10.82
CA LEU A 194 24.27 11.42 -11.14
C LEU A 194 23.97 11.71 -12.61
N ASP A 195 24.47 12.81 -13.17
CA ASP A 195 24.31 13.16 -14.59
C ASP A 195 24.99 12.14 -15.50
N ALA A 196 26.21 11.71 -15.17
CA ALA A 196 26.92 10.68 -15.92
C ALA A 196 26.15 9.36 -15.95
N LEU A 197 25.58 8.94 -14.81
CA LEU A 197 24.78 7.72 -14.71
C LEU A 197 23.44 7.83 -15.44
N ALA A 198 22.85 9.03 -15.57
CA ALA A 198 21.57 9.23 -16.25
C ALA A 198 21.61 8.87 -17.76
N SER A 199 22.79 8.81 -18.36
CA SER A 199 22.98 8.37 -19.76
C SER A 199 23.04 6.84 -19.91
N ASP A 200 23.22 6.09 -18.83
CA ASP A 200 23.27 4.62 -18.82
C ASP A 200 21.88 4.05 -19.18
N GLU A 201 21.84 3.03 -20.04
CA GLU A 201 20.59 2.45 -20.54
C GLU A 201 19.76 1.78 -19.44
N LEU A 202 20.42 1.05 -18.51
CA LEU A 202 19.72 0.42 -17.39
C LEU A 202 19.18 1.44 -16.40
N VAL A 203 19.88 2.55 -16.21
CA VAL A 203 19.39 3.68 -15.40
C VAL A 203 18.19 4.33 -16.05
N ARG A 204 18.20 4.56 -17.38
CA ARG A 204 17.04 5.07 -18.11
C ARG A 204 15.83 4.14 -18.01
N ARG A 205 16.06 2.81 -18.15
CA ARG A 205 15.01 1.81 -17.96
C ARG A 205 14.45 1.84 -16.52
N TYR A 206 15.32 1.94 -15.54
CA TYR A 206 14.92 2.09 -14.13
C TYR A 206 14.04 3.33 -13.90
N GLN A 207 14.40 4.47 -14.48
CA GLN A 207 13.60 5.70 -14.41
C GLN A 207 12.23 5.52 -15.07
N SER A 208 12.20 4.97 -16.29
CA SER A 208 10.96 4.69 -17.03
C SER A 208 10.00 3.79 -16.24
N LEU A 209 10.50 2.74 -15.59
CA LEU A 209 9.70 1.87 -14.75
C LEU A 209 9.09 2.61 -13.55
N TRP A 210 9.85 3.51 -12.90
CA TRP A 210 9.32 4.32 -11.81
C TRP A 210 8.30 5.35 -12.30
N ASP A 211 8.49 5.96 -13.45
CA ASP A 211 7.53 6.91 -14.03
C ASP A 211 6.23 6.18 -14.44
N GLY A 212 6.32 4.94 -14.90
CA GLY A 212 5.17 4.07 -15.22
C GLY A 212 4.39 3.59 -13.99
N HIS A 213 4.99 3.58 -12.80
CA HIS A 213 4.32 3.13 -11.56
C HIS A 213 3.20 4.08 -11.07
N GLY A 214 3.13 5.29 -11.59
CA GLY A 214 2.15 6.31 -11.21
C GLY A 214 2.73 7.49 -10.42
N PRO A 215 1.89 8.35 -9.84
CA PRO A 215 2.37 9.56 -9.19
C PRO A 215 3.19 9.23 -7.94
N ARG A 216 4.33 9.88 -7.81
CA ARG A 216 5.25 9.70 -6.68
C ARG A 216 4.55 10.04 -5.35
N SER A 217 4.79 9.22 -4.33
CA SER A 217 4.32 9.49 -2.97
C SER A 217 4.72 10.91 -2.53
N GLY A 218 3.77 11.64 -1.93
CA GLY A 218 3.98 13.05 -1.53
C GLY A 218 3.84 14.08 -2.65
N SER A 219 3.59 13.68 -3.91
CA SER A 219 3.28 14.62 -4.99
C SER A 219 1.85 15.16 -4.87
N ALA A 220 1.61 16.37 -5.43
CA ALA A 220 0.27 16.97 -5.49
C ALA A 220 -0.74 16.05 -6.20
N THR A 221 -0.31 15.33 -7.23
CA THR A 221 -1.14 14.37 -7.97
C THR A 221 -1.51 13.16 -7.11
N ALA A 222 -0.58 12.64 -6.30
CA ALA A 222 -0.87 11.55 -5.36
C ALA A 222 -1.85 12.00 -4.28
N ALA A 223 -1.67 13.21 -3.72
CA ALA A 223 -2.58 13.81 -2.75
C ALA A 223 -3.98 14.01 -3.34
N ALA A 224 -4.10 14.53 -4.57
CA ALA A 224 -5.37 14.72 -5.25
C ALA A 224 -6.11 13.38 -5.47
N ARG A 225 -5.40 12.33 -5.92
CA ARG A 225 -5.97 10.98 -6.06
C ARG A 225 -6.43 10.41 -4.72
N GLY A 226 -5.67 10.61 -3.64
CA GLY A 226 -6.04 10.22 -2.28
C GLY A 226 -7.35 10.88 -1.83
N LEU A 227 -7.52 12.18 -2.09
CA LEU A 227 -8.76 12.91 -1.78
C LEU A 227 -9.98 12.37 -2.54
N VAL A 228 -9.82 12.07 -3.84
CA VAL A 228 -10.89 11.50 -4.66
C VAL A 228 -11.29 10.12 -4.14
N SER A 229 -10.32 9.24 -3.86
CA SER A 229 -10.58 7.91 -3.26
C SER A 229 -11.29 8.01 -1.92
N HIS A 230 -10.87 8.94 -1.05
CA HIS A 230 -11.50 9.15 0.25
C HIS A 230 -12.94 9.64 0.14
N ARG A 231 -13.22 10.59 -0.76
CA ARG A 231 -14.60 11.08 -1.02
C ARG A 231 -15.49 9.95 -1.53
N ARG A 232 -15.00 9.16 -2.48
CA ARG A 232 -15.72 8.00 -3.01
C ARG A 232 -16.01 6.98 -1.90
N GLY A 233 -15.04 6.65 -1.05
CA GLY A 233 -15.23 5.76 0.10
C GLY A 233 -16.37 6.23 1.01
N LYS A 234 -16.38 7.51 1.38
CA LYS A 234 -17.47 8.11 2.20
C LYS A 234 -18.83 8.03 1.54
N THR A 235 -18.92 8.20 0.21
CA THR A 235 -20.18 8.10 -0.52
C THR A 235 -20.73 6.67 -0.47
N VAL A 236 -19.88 5.66 -0.65
CA VAL A 236 -20.27 4.24 -0.56
C VAL A 236 -20.72 3.88 0.85
N GLU A 237 -19.98 4.33 1.88
CA GLU A 237 -20.34 4.14 3.29
C GLU A 237 -21.73 4.72 3.60
N ALA A 238 -21.98 5.97 3.19
CA ALA A 238 -23.29 6.62 3.38
C ALA A 238 -24.42 5.88 2.65
N SER A 239 -24.15 5.35 1.45
CA SER A 239 -25.15 4.59 0.68
C SER A 239 -25.45 3.23 1.31
N ALA A 240 -24.41 2.53 1.79
CA ALA A 240 -24.55 1.26 2.50
C ALA A 240 -25.32 1.44 3.82
N THR A 241 -25.02 2.51 4.57
CA THR A 241 -25.74 2.85 5.81
C THR A 241 -27.23 3.08 5.54
N ARG A 242 -27.58 3.91 4.55
CA ARG A 242 -28.99 4.15 4.19
C ARG A 242 -29.73 2.89 3.77
N ALA A 243 -29.07 2.02 3.00
CA ALA A 243 -29.67 0.75 2.60
C ALA A 243 -29.93 -0.16 3.82
N LEU A 244 -29.01 -0.17 4.79
CA LEU A 244 -29.15 -0.94 6.01
C LEU A 244 -30.22 -0.37 6.93
N GLU A 245 -30.36 0.96 7.02
CA GLU A 245 -31.45 1.65 7.73
C GLU A 245 -32.82 1.33 7.14
N ALA A 246 -32.93 1.34 5.80
CA ALA A 246 -34.16 0.93 5.13
C ALA A 246 -34.52 -0.55 5.42
N LEU A 247 -33.52 -1.44 5.44
CA LEU A 247 -33.72 -2.83 5.83
C LEU A 247 -34.18 -2.95 7.29
N ALA A 248 -33.55 -2.21 8.21
CA ALA A 248 -33.95 -2.20 9.63
C ALA A 248 -35.40 -1.71 9.82
N SER A 249 -35.78 -0.63 9.13
CA SER A 249 -37.14 -0.11 9.17
C SER A 249 -38.18 -1.14 8.70
N ARG A 250 -37.86 -1.81 7.58
CA ARG A 250 -38.74 -2.86 7.06
C ARG A 250 -38.85 -4.05 8.00
N LEU A 251 -37.77 -4.49 8.62
CA LEU A 251 -37.79 -5.58 9.61
C LEU A 251 -38.62 -5.19 10.84
N ASN A 252 -38.50 -3.94 11.30
CA ASN A 252 -39.33 -3.39 12.41
C ASN A 252 -40.81 -3.38 12.07
N GLU A 253 -41.18 -2.97 10.85
CA GLU A 253 -42.56 -2.97 10.38
C GLU A 253 -43.13 -4.40 10.30
N GLU A 254 -42.34 -5.35 9.79
CA GLU A 254 -42.79 -6.73 9.56
C GLU A 254 -42.82 -7.59 10.84
N GLU A 255 -41.90 -7.36 11.79
CA GLU A 255 -41.84 -8.14 13.06
C GLU A 255 -42.59 -7.46 14.19
N GLY A 256 -42.99 -6.16 14.03
CA GLY A 256 -43.78 -5.40 14.97
C GLY A 256 -43.11 -5.19 16.32
N ALA A 257 -43.89 -5.05 17.38
CA ALA A 257 -43.42 -4.73 18.73
C ALA A 257 -42.56 -5.83 19.39
N GLN A 258 -42.45 -7.01 18.77
CA GLN A 258 -41.65 -8.14 19.33
C GLN A 258 -40.17 -8.05 19.07
N SER A 259 -39.72 -7.24 18.10
CA SER A 259 -38.33 -7.08 17.73
C SER A 259 -38.04 -5.63 17.38
N SER A 260 -36.94 -5.10 17.87
CA SER A 260 -36.45 -3.77 17.50
C SER A 260 -35.08 -3.90 16.85
N TYR A 261 -34.96 -3.42 15.62
CA TYR A 261 -33.71 -3.36 14.89
C TYR A 261 -33.20 -1.93 14.84
N ARG A 262 -31.89 -1.78 14.99
CA ARG A 262 -31.19 -0.50 14.95
C ARG A 262 -29.92 -0.61 14.13
N VAL A 263 -29.61 0.43 13.36
CA VAL A 263 -28.32 0.57 12.68
C VAL A 263 -27.41 1.51 13.46
N VAL A 264 -26.17 1.09 13.64
CA VAL A 264 -25.10 1.93 14.20
C VAL A 264 -23.93 1.97 13.22
N THR A 265 -23.16 3.07 13.27
CA THR A 265 -22.01 3.30 12.36
C THR A 265 -20.74 3.58 13.14
N SER A 266 -19.57 3.30 12.51
CA SER A 266 -18.25 3.46 13.13
C SER A 266 -18.16 2.75 14.49
N MET A 267 -18.63 1.52 14.56
CA MET A 267 -18.63 0.73 15.79
C MET A 267 -17.21 0.27 16.13
N ARG A 268 -16.69 0.72 17.26
CA ARG A 268 -15.31 0.41 17.71
C ARG A 268 -15.28 -0.71 18.73
N VAL A 269 -14.37 -1.64 18.50
CA VAL A 269 -14.16 -2.77 19.41
C VAL A 269 -13.56 -2.26 20.73
N PRO A 270 -14.19 -2.53 21.87
CA PRO A 270 -13.69 -2.10 23.16
C PRO A 270 -12.46 -2.93 23.60
N PRO A 271 -11.51 -2.31 24.32
CA PRO A 271 -10.32 -3.02 24.83
C PRO A 271 -10.65 -4.07 25.91
N SER A 272 -11.87 -4.08 26.41
CA SER A 272 -12.33 -5.05 27.42
C SER A 272 -12.55 -6.46 26.87
N ILE A 273 -12.59 -6.66 25.55
CA ILE A 273 -12.59 -8.00 24.95
C ILE A 273 -11.19 -8.61 25.14
N PRO A 274 -11.06 -9.81 25.76
CA PRO A 274 -9.77 -10.36 26.16
C PRO A 274 -9.00 -10.98 24.98
N ALA A 275 -8.58 -10.17 24.02
CA ALA A 275 -7.79 -10.60 22.87
C ALA A 275 -6.92 -9.49 22.31
N SER A 276 -5.90 -9.84 21.51
CA SER A 276 -5.01 -8.86 20.87
C SER A 276 -5.66 -8.17 19.69
N LEU A 277 -5.62 -6.84 19.68
CA LEU A 277 -6.06 -5.98 18.57
C LEU A 277 -5.06 -5.94 17.40
N GLU A 278 -3.88 -6.58 17.54
CA GLU A 278 -2.82 -6.46 16.54
C GLU A 278 -3.28 -6.95 15.16
N ARG A 279 -3.22 -6.04 14.18
CA ARG A 279 -3.63 -6.28 12.78
C ARG A 279 -5.07 -6.76 12.59
N ALA A 280 -5.88 -6.77 13.64
CA ALA A 280 -7.30 -7.07 13.56
C ALA A 280 -8.09 -5.83 13.12
N LYS A 281 -9.32 -6.04 12.64
CA LYS A 281 -10.26 -4.95 12.41
C LYS A 281 -10.83 -4.49 13.75
N ALA A 282 -10.62 -3.21 14.04
CA ALA A 282 -11.04 -2.60 15.30
C ALA A 282 -12.25 -1.63 15.15
N GLU A 283 -12.69 -1.36 13.93
CA GLU A 283 -13.83 -0.48 13.65
C GLU A 283 -14.65 -1.03 12.49
N TRP A 284 -15.97 -1.02 12.60
CA TRP A 284 -16.94 -1.52 11.61
C TRP A 284 -17.75 -0.36 11.05
N ASP A 285 -17.91 -0.29 9.73
CA ASP A 285 -18.50 0.85 9.04
C ASP A 285 -20.00 1.01 9.39
N ALA A 286 -20.79 -0.07 9.30
CA ALA A 286 -22.18 -0.10 9.74
C ALA A 286 -22.54 -1.48 10.29
N VAL A 287 -23.43 -1.51 11.30
CA VAL A 287 -23.85 -2.74 11.98
C VAL A 287 -25.36 -2.71 12.20
N LEU A 288 -26.02 -3.81 11.82
CA LEU A 288 -27.42 -4.05 12.17
C LEU A 288 -27.49 -4.78 13.50
N LEU A 289 -28.15 -4.18 14.45
CA LEU A 289 -28.38 -4.68 15.79
C LEU A 289 -29.84 -5.06 15.99
N ARG A 290 -30.11 -6.09 16.77
CA ARG A 290 -31.44 -6.47 17.24
C ARG A 290 -31.49 -6.38 18.77
N GLN A 291 -32.51 -5.77 19.31
CA GLN A 291 -32.68 -5.68 20.75
C GLN A 291 -32.95 -7.08 21.34
N ALA A 292 -32.19 -7.45 22.35
CA ALA A 292 -32.24 -8.78 22.96
C ALA A 292 -32.79 -8.77 24.39
N GLY A 293 -33.06 -7.59 24.94
CA GLY A 293 -33.55 -7.41 26.30
C GLY A 293 -32.99 -6.15 26.95
N THR A 294 -33.01 -6.09 28.25
CA THR A 294 -32.43 -5.01 29.07
C THR A 294 -31.44 -5.59 30.08
N VAL A 295 -30.31 -4.91 30.29
CA VAL A 295 -29.34 -5.21 31.33
C VAL A 295 -29.07 -3.90 32.08
N ASP A 296 -29.22 -3.90 33.41
CA ASP A 296 -29.13 -2.70 34.26
C ASP A 296 -30.02 -1.55 33.77
N ALA A 297 -31.29 -1.84 33.43
CA ALA A 297 -32.27 -0.89 32.86
C ALA A 297 -31.87 -0.27 31.50
N SER A 298 -30.76 -0.71 30.86
CA SER A 298 -30.33 -0.27 29.55
C SER A 298 -30.57 -1.34 28.48
N PRO A 299 -30.94 -0.99 27.23
CA PRO A 299 -31.13 -1.98 26.17
C PRO A 299 -29.83 -2.69 25.85
N ALA A 300 -29.91 -4.04 25.81
CA ALA A 300 -28.84 -4.91 25.35
C ALA A 300 -29.14 -5.41 23.94
N TRP A 301 -28.12 -5.51 23.09
CA TRP A 301 -28.27 -5.77 21.67
C TRP A 301 -27.46 -7.00 21.21
N ASP A 302 -27.99 -7.66 20.20
CA ASP A 302 -27.30 -8.69 19.44
C ASP A 302 -26.85 -8.15 18.09
N VAL A 303 -25.67 -8.60 17.62
CA VAL A 303 -25.19 -8.32 16.27
C VAL A 303 -25.90 -9.24 15.28
N CYS A 304 -26.60 -8.69 14.31
CA CYS A 304 -27.26 -9.43 13.24
C CYS A 304 -26.49 -9.42 11.94
N LEU A 305 -25.86 -8.28 11.61
CA LEU A 305 -25.13 -8.10 10.36
C LEU A 305 -24.05 -7.03 10.51
N LEU A 306 -22.86 -7.36 10.05
CA LEU A 306 -21.72 -6.45 9.94
C LEU A 306 -21.57 -6.04 8.48
N VAL A 307 -21.54 -4.75 8.21
CA VAL A 307 -21.45 -4.20 6.85
C VAL A 307 -20.19 -3.37 6.69
N GLU A 308 -19.44 -3.67 5.65
CA GLU A 308 -18.24 -2.95 5.23
C GLU A 308 -18.48 -2.27 3.89
N ALA A 309 -18.16 -1.01 3.80
CA ALA A 309 -18.25 -0.22 2.59
C ALA A 309 -16.88 0.00 1.96
N LYS A 310 -16.71 -0.41 0.71
CA LYS A 310 -15.45 -0.28 -0.02
C LYS A 310 -15.69 0.33 -1.39
N ALA A 311 -14.81 1.25 -1.80
CA ALA A 311 -14.92 1.93 -3.09
C ALA A 311 -14.54 1.04 -4.30
N SER A 312 -13.95 -0.14 -4.06
CA SER A 312 -13.60 -1.11 -5.10
C SER A 312 -13.63 -2.53 -4.55
N VAL A 313 -13.78 -3.50 -5.44
CA VAL A 313 -13.72 -4.92 -5.09
C VAL A 313 -12.32 -5.30 -4.58
N ASP A 314 -11.26 -4.77 -5.20
CA ASP A 314 -9.88 -4.99 -4.76
C ASP A 314 -9.68 -4.48 -3.31
N ALA A 315 -10.27 -3.34 -2.96
CA ALA A 315 -10.24 -2.84 -1.58
C ALA A 315 -11.00 -3.76 -0.60
N ALA A 316 -12.12 -4.34 -1.00
CA ALA A 316 -12.89 -5.29 -0.19
C ALA A 316 -12.10 -6.58 0.03
N THR A 317 -11.58 -7.18 -1.05
CA THR A 317 -10.84 -8.44 -0.98
C THR A 317 -9.53 -8.31 -0.24
N THR A 318 -8.83 -7.18 -0.36
CA THR A 318 -7.58 -6.93 0.40
C THR A 318 -7.81 -6.64 1.88
N ASP A 319 -9.00 -6.18 2.28
CA ASP A 319 -9.38 -5.98 3.69
C ASP A 319 -9.83 -7.29 4.37
N LEU A 320 -10.25 -8.30 3.58
CA LEU A 320 -10.80 -9.55 4.11
C LEU A 320 -9.93 -10.23 5.17
N PRO A 321 -8.61 -10.40 5.03
CA PRO A 321 -7.79 -11.01 6.06
C PRO A 321 -7.84 -10.25 7.40
N ARG A 322 -7.93 -8.92 7.35
CA ARG A 322 -8.07 -8.06 8.52
C ARG A 322 -9.45 -8.21 9.16
N LEU A 323 -10.49 -8.32 8.34
CA LEU A 323 -11.86 -8.58 8.78
C LEU A 323 -11.97 -9.93 9.49
N LEU A 324 -11.41 -11.01 8.93
CA LEU A 324 -11.41 -12.33 9.55
C LEU A 324 -10.76 -12.30 10.93
N ARG A 325 -9.64 -11.59 11.09
CA ARG A 325 -9.01 -11.39 12.41
C ARG A 325 -9.90 -10.59 13.36
N GLY A 326 -10.63 -9.59 12.86
CA GLY A 326 -11.61 -8.84 13.65
C GLY A 326 -12.77 -9.68 14.15
N LEU A 327 -13.28 -10.61 13.33
CA LEU A 327 -14.32 -11.56 13.76
C LEU A 327 -13.82 -12.52 14.85
N ARG A 328 -12.62 -13.06 14.68
CA ARG A 328 -11.99 -13.92 15.71
C ARG A 328 -11.79 -13.15 17.00
N LEU A 329 -11.38 -11.88 16.94
CA LEU A 329 -11.27 -11.02 18.11
C LEU A 329 -12.60 -10.88 18.84
N LEU A 330 -13.69 -10.59 18.13
CA LEU A 330 -15.03 -10.48 18.70
C LEU A 330 -15.50 -11.81 19.32
N ALA A 331 -15.15 -12.94 18.71
CA ALA A 331 -15.49 -14.28 19.20
C ALA A 331 -14.85 -14.66 20.55
N HIS A 332 -13.83 -13.91 21.02
CA HIS A 332 -13.26 -14.09 22.35
C HIS A 332 -14.10 -13.44 23.47
N ALA A 333 -15.18 -12.76 23.15
CA ALA A 333 -16.07 -12.20 24.15
C ALA A 333 -16.61 -13.30 25.09
N GLU A 334 -16.71 -13.00 26.39
CA GLU A 334 -17.31 -13.90 27.38
C GLU A 334 -18.83 -13.97 27.17
N GLU A 335 -19.39 -15.18 27.18
CA GLU A 335 -20.80 -15.44 26.84
C GLU A 335 -21.80 -14.62 27.67
N ASN A 336 -21.55 -14.52 28.97
CA ASN A 336 -22.46 -13.88 29.93
C ASN A 336 -22.14 -12.38 30.13
N ALA A 337 -21.10 -11.85 29.49
CA ALA A 337 -20.72 -10.46 29.59
C ALA A 337 -21.49 -9.57 28.61
N VAL A 338 -21.56 -8.28 28.94
CA VAL A 338 -22.09 -7.22 28.07
C VAL A 338 -20.99 -6.19 27.88
N TYR A 339 -20.69 -5.87 26.63
CA TYR A 339 -19.58 -5.00 26.26
C TYR A 339 -20.08 -3.67 25.73
N PRO A 340 -19.59 -2.53 26.25
CA PRO A 340 -19.91 -1.21 25.71
C PRO A 340 -19.09 -0.94 24.43
N PHE A 341 -19.77 -0.69 23.32
CA PHE A 341 -19.16 -0.30 22.06
C PHE A 341 -19.43 1.17 21.77
N GLU A 342 -18.39 1.92 21.49
CA GLU A 342 -18.52 3.29 20.99
C GLU A 342 -18.96 3.28 19.53
N THR A 343 -19.96 4.10 19.21
CA THR A 343 -20.48 4.29 17.84
C THR A 343 -20.67 5.77 17.56
N ARG A 344 -20.92 6.12 16.29
CA ARG A 344 -21.29 7.52 15.95
C ARG A 344 -22.62 7.96 16.56
N GLN A 345 -23.51 7.03 16.89
CA GLN A 345 -24.81 7.27 17.51
C GLN A 345 -24.76 7.21 19.05
N GLY A 346 -23.58 7.11 19.64
CA GLY A 346 -23.37 6.93 21.06
C GLY A 346 -22.99 5.49 21.45
N GLU A 347 -22.90 5.22 22.74
CA GLU A 347 -22.59 3.90 23.26
C GLU A 347 -23.73 2.90 23.01
N VAL A 348 -23.39 1.68 22.61
CA VAL A 348 -24.31 0.54 22.53
C VAL A 348 -23.74 -0.65 23.31
N ARG A 349 -24.61 -1.38 23.99
CA ARG A 349 -24.22 -2.52 24.84
C ARG A 349 -24.51 -3.82 24.12
N LEU A 350 -23.47 -4.54 23.71
CA LEU A 350 -23.57 -5.80 22.97
C LEU A 350 -23.39 -7.00 23.90
N ARG A 351 -24.23 -8.03 23.74
CA ARG A 351 -24.10 -9.27 24.50
C ARG A 351 -22.94 -10.10 23.97
N GLY A 352 -22.10 -10.61 24.88
CA GLY A 352 -20.98 -11.49 24.53
C GLY A 352 -21.44 -12.78 23.86
N ALA A 353 -22.60 -13.34 24.25
CA ALA A 353 -23.21 -14.48 23.57
C ALA A 353 -23.38 -14.24 22.07
N SER A 354 -23.82 -13.07 21.65
CA SER A 354 -23.97 -12.69 20.23
C SER A 354 -22.61 -12.56 19.53
N LEU A 355 -21.63 -11.95 20.19
CA LEU A 355 -20.29 -11.77 19.63
C LEU A 355 -19.58 -13.10 19.39
N ARG A 356 -19.75 -14.06 20.30
CA ARG A 356 -19.18 -15.43 20.20
C ARG A 356 -19.70 -16.22 19.01
N THR A 357 -20.89 -15.90 18.50
CA THR A 357 -21.47 -16.58 17.33
C THR A 357 -20.87 -16.13 16.00
N LEU A 358 -20.07 -15.04 16.01
CA LEU A 358 -19.38 -14.56 14.83
C LEU A 358 -18.27 -15.53 14.45
N SER A 359 -18.47 -16.24 13.35
CA SER A 359 -17.55 -17.26 12.85
C SER A 359 -16.88 -16.80 11.56
N THR A 360 -15.74 -17.41 11.24
CA THR A 360 -15.02 -17.20 10.01
C THR A 360 -15.26 -18.31 8.97
N ASP A 361 -16.16 -19.26 9.25
CA ASP A 361 -16.58 -20.24 8.25
C ASP A 361 -17.45 -19.60 7.15
N GLU A 362 -17.38 -20.15 5.95
CA GLU A 362 -18.03 -19.59 4.75
C GLU A 362 -19.54 -19.38 4.95
N THR A 363 -20.23 -20.35 5.53
CA THR A 363 -21.68 -20.31 5.71
C THR A 363 -22.09 -19.21 6.67
N SER A 364 -21.38 -19.07 7.78
CA SER A 364 -21.62 -18.02 8.77
C SER A 364 -21.24 -16.65 8.24
N LEU A 365 -20.07 -16.51 7.57
CA LEU A 365 -19.67 -15.25 6.94
C LEU A 365 -20.71 -14.73 5.97
N ALA A 366 -21.28 -15.60 5.13
CA ALA A 366 -22.32 -15.21 4.18
C ALA A 366 -23.59 -14.65 4.83
N ARG A 367 -23.84 -14.98 6.09
CA ARG A 367 -25.02 -14.53 6.86
C ARG A 367 -24.73 -13.34 7.78
N THR A 368 -23.48 -13.16 8.18
CA THR A 368 -23.10 -12.16 9.20
C THR A 368 -22.32 -10.98 8.66
N VAL A 369 -21.74 -11.08 7.44
CA VAL A 369 -20.92 -10.03 6.86
C VAL A 369 -21.35 -9.71 5.44
N LEU A 370 -21.43 -8.41 5.14
CA LEU A 370 -21.60 -7.88 3.78
C LEU A 370 -20.52 -6.87 3.46
N TYR A 371 -19.90 -7.04 2.28
CA TYR A 371 -19.15 -5.97 1.64
C TYR A 371 -20.03 -5.25 0.63
N CYS A 372 -20.24 -3.95 0.83
CA CYS A 372 -20.93 -3.07 -0.10
C CYS A 372 -19.93 -2.31 -0.96
N CYS A 373 -20.09 -2.38 -2.28
CA CYS A 373 -19.22 -1.73 -3.24
C CYS A 373 -20.04 -1.19 -4.42
N ASP A 374 -19.74 0.03 -4.89
CA ASP A 374 -20.34 0.65 -6.06
C ASP A 374 -19.60 0.35 -7.37
N ALA A 375 -18.45 -0.32 -7.28
CA ALA A 375 -17.63 -0.65 -8.43
C ALA A 375 -18.23 -1.82 -9.26
N PRO A 376 -17.94 -1.88 -10.57
CA PRO A 376 -18.23 -3.04 -11.39
C PRO A 376 -17.57 -4.31 -10.83
N ALA A 377 -18.18 -5.46 -11.12
CA ALA A 377 -17.59 -6.76 -10.75
C ALA A 377 -16.28 -7.00 -11.51
N GLU A 378 -15.25 -7.48 -10.80
CA GLU A 378 -13.98 -7.90 -11.38
C GLU A 378 -13.94 -9.43 -11.46
N ALA A 379 -13.35 -9.98 -12.56
CA ALA A 379 -13.34 -11.42 -12.80
C ALA A 379 -12.46 -12.19 -11.78
N ALA A 380 -11.40 -11.59 -11.29
CA ALA A 380 -10.44 -12.21 -10.35
C ALA A 380 -10.00 -11.22 -9.28
N PRO A 381 -10.74 -11.08 -8.18
CA PRO A 381 -10.38 -10.16 -7.10
C PRO A 381 -9.09 -10.61 -6.40
N ARG A 382 -8.23 -9.64 -6.05
CA ARG A 382 -6.94 -9.89 -5.40
C ARG A 382 -7.07 -9.71 -3.89
N LEU A 383 -6.72 -10.72 -3.11
CA LEU A 383 -6.75 -10.65 -1.65
C LEU A 383 -5.55 -9.93 -1.01
N LEU A 384 -4.47 -9.69 -1.75
CA LEU A 384 -3.34 -8.88 -1.29
C LEU A 384 -3.40 -7.48 -1.88
N SER A 385 -3.27 -6.46 -1.01
CA SER A 385 -3.12 -5.07 -1.45
C SER A 385 -1.82 -4.89 -2.25
N ALA A 386 -1.74 -3.85 -3.08
CA ALA A 386 -0.50 -3.49 -3.78
C ALA A 386 0.67 -3.29 -2.80
N ALA A 387 0.42 -2.65 -1.65
CA ALA A 387 1.42 -2.47 -0.59
C ALA A 387 1.88 -3.80 0.01
N SER A 388 0.96 -4.73 0.32
CA SER A 388 1.30 -6.05 0.86
C SER A 388 2.05 -6.90 -0.15
N ARG A 389 1.66 -6.87 -1.42
CA ARG A 389 2.39 -7.54 -2.50
C ARG A 389 3.81 -7.00 -2.62
N MET A 390 3.97 -5.67 -2.63
CA MET A 390 5.28 -5.03 -2.72
C MET A 390 6.16 -5.35 -1.51
N GLN A 391 5.59 -5.41 -0.31
CA GLN A 391 6.32 -5.80 0.90
C GLN A 391 6.87 -7.23 0.80
N LEU A 392 6.08 -8.18 0.31
CA LEU A 392 6.53 -9.57 0.09
C LEU A 392 7.60 -9.63 -1.01
N LEU A 393 7.35 -9.00 -2.15
CA LEU A 393 8.26 -9.00 -3.29
C LEU A 393 9.60 -8.30 -2.99
N SER A 394 9.61 -7.30 -2.09
CA SER A 394 10.84 -6.59 -1.69
C SER A 394 11.77 -7.39 -0.79
N ALA A 395 11.34 -8.56 -0.31
CA ALA A 395 12.19 -9.43 0.49
C ALA A 395 13.40 -9.92 -0.32
N GLN A 396 14.57 -10.00 0.32
CA GLN A 396 15.84 -10.39 -0.34
C GLN A 396 15.75 -11.71 -1.12
N PRO A 397 15.13 -12.79 -0.60
CA PRO A 397 14.97 -14.03 -1.38
C PRO A 397 14.14 -13.84 -2.66
N CYS A 398 13.10 -13.01 -2.63
CA CYS A 398 12.28 -12.73 -3.82
C CYS A 398 13.04 -11.93 -4.87
N LEU A 399 13.82 -10.93 -4.47
CA LEU A 399 14.67 -10.14 -5.36
C LEU A 399 15.79 -11.02 -5.96
N ALA A 400 16.40 -11.90 -5.17
CA ALA A 400 17.42 -12.83 -5.64
C ALA A 400 16.83 -13.82 -6.66
N PHE A 401 15.67 -14.41 -6.37
CA PHE A 401 14.98 -15.31 -7.28
C PHE A 401 14.60 -14.60 -8.59
N ALA A 402 13.98 -13.43 -8.52
CA ALA A 402 13.63 -12.63 -9.70
C ALA A 402 14.85 -12.22 -10.53
N SER A 403 15.99 -11.94 -9.87
CA SER A 403 17.25 -11.62 -10.56
C SER A 403 17.86 -12.80 -11.28
N ALA A 404 17.58 -14.03 -10.85
CA ALA A 404 18.02 -15.26 -11.50
C ALA A 404 17.11 -15.68 -12.68
N LEU A 405 15.90 -15.10 -12.78
CA LEU A 405 15.01 -15.34 -13.92
C LEU A 405 15.62 -14.70 -15.17
N VAL A 406 15.88 -15.52 -16.18
CA VAL A 406 16.39 -15.09 -17.48
C VAL A 406 15.31 -15.38 -18.51
N HIS A 407 14.96 -14.41 -19.34
CA HIS A 407 14.09 -14.64 -20.47
C HIS A 407 14.82 -15.45 -21.55
N VAL A 408 14.10 -16.35 -22.18
CA VAL A 408 14.66 -17.18 -23.29
C VAL A 408 15.24 -16.31 -24.41
N GLU A 409 14.60 -15.17 -24.67
CA GLU A 409 15.05 -14.17 -25.64
C GLU A 409 16.39 -13.55 -25.28
N ASP A 410 16.64 -13.24 -24.00
CA ASP A 410 17.93 -12.72 -23.53
C ASP A 410 19.05 -13.76 -23.68
N LEU A 411 18.74 -15.05 -23.44
CA LEU A 411 19.69 -16.14 -23.67
C LEU A 411 19.99 -16.34 -25.16
N GLN A 412 18.98 -16.21 -26.02
CA GLN A 412 19.14 -16.31 -27.47
C GLN A 412 19.97 -15.13 -28.00
N ALA A 413 19.71 -13.90 -27.52
CA ALA A 413 20.48 -12.72 -27.90
C ALA A 413 21.94 -12.81 -27.45
N ALA A 414 22.20 -13.38 -26.26
CA ALA A 414 23.57 -13.60 -25.78
C ALA A 414 24.32 -14.74 -26.49
N ALA A 415 23.60 -15.68 -27.11
CA ALA A 415 24.15 -16.78 -27.86
C ALA A 415 24.44 -16.43 -29.33
N MET A 416 23.93 -15.31 -29.86
CA MET A 416 24.24 -14.82 -31.19
C MET A 416 25.65 -14.22 -31.17
N PRO A 417 26.61 -14.68 -32.02
CA PRO A 417 27.88 -14.01 -32.12
C PRO A 417 27.67 -12.57 -32.56
N ALA A 418 28.38 -11.66 -31.92
CA ALA A 418 28.43 -10.26 -32.35
C ALA A 418 29.01 -10.28 -33.79
N ASP A 419 28.18 -10.09 -34.79
CA ASP A 419 28.62 -9.83 -36.14
C ASP A 419 29.48 -8.55 -36.10
N PHE A 420 30.75 -8.74 -36.22
CA PHE A 420 31.70 -7.66 -36.49
C PHE A 420 31.39 -7.08 -37.86
N GLY A 421 30.59 -5.97 -37.86
CA GLY A 421 30.42 -5.08 -38.99
C GLY A 421 31.43 -3.95 -38.92
#